data_b197766f98c9460e3d89c8d463a17acf
#
_entry.id   b197766f98c9460e3d89c8d463a17acf
#
_cell.length_a   1.000
_cell.length_b   1.000
_cell.length_c   1.000
_cell.angle_alpha   90.00
_cell.angle_beta   90.00
_cell.angle_gamma   90.00
#
_symmetry.space_group_name_H-M   'P 1'
#
loop_
_entity.id
_entity.type
_entity.pdbx_description
1 polymer ?
#
loop_
_entity_poly.entity_id
_entity_poly.type
_entity_poly.pdbx_seq_one_letter_code
_entity_poly.pdbx_strand_id
1 'polypeptide(L)'
;MNLHELIDTLHDSKGLTHKRDIEAVVKTLSLGAHSDIKVGDDCAAIPNPGGGYTLFAIEGFLPSFVERDPWFAGWCGIMVNLSDIYSMGGRPSAVVDALWSRGDEAMQALLKGMADASRTYGVPIVGGHSNSRADSGHLAVSVLGHANALLTSFDAEAGDLLIAAVDLRGAYREPFPHWNCATDAPPERLRGDLELLPTLAEAGLCVAAKDISQAGWIGTTMMLLECSAIGASLDVDAIPKPLAADAQRWLLSAFPSFGFVLAVKPRHAKQVIARFHARDLACAVIGQCNDSRKLELRSGSDRAIAWDFSQQALIGCGPSVSNTHEKAHA
;
A
#
# COMPACT_ATOMS: atom_id res chain seq x y z
N MET A 1 -16.86 15.68 10.36
CA MET A 1 -16.80 14.25 10.74
C MET A 1 -16.51 14.14 12.23
N ASN A 2 -17.08 13.18 12.97
CA ASN A 2 -16.70 12.94 14.36
C ASN A 2 -15.39 12.14 14.40
N LEU A 3 -14.29 12.78 14.80
CA LEU A 3 -12.96 12.15 14.81
C LEU A 3 -12.83 11.05 15.85
N HIS A 4 -13.48 11.14 17.00
CA HIS A 4 -13.43 10.09 18.02
C HIS A 4 -14.10 8.80 17.53
N GLU A 5 -15.27 8.92 16.93
CA GLU A 5 -15.97 7.77 16.33
C GLU A 5 -15.16 7.15 15.16
N LEU A 6 -14.52 7.99 14.33
CA LEU A 6 -13.65 7.53 13.26
C LEU A 6 -12.44 6.74 13.81
N ILE A 7 -11.82 7.21 14.90
CA ILE A 7 -10.68 6.58 15.54
C ILE A 7 -11.09 5.26 16.21
N ASP A 8 -12.20 5.22 16.90
CA ASP A 8 -12.71 3.99 17.50
C ASP A 8 -12.96 2.93 16.43
N THR A 9 -13.62 3.33 15.32
CA THR A 9 -13.85 2.43 14.18
C THR A 9 -12.54 1.99 13.51
N LEU A 10 -11.54 2.88 13.41
CA LEU A 10 -10.21 2.54 12.87
C LEU A 10 -9.57 1.42 13.71
N HIS A 11 -9.56 1.55 15.03
CA HIS A 11 -8.95 0.59 15.94
C HIS A 11 -9.61 -0.79 15.87
N ASP A 12 -10.91 -0.85 15.61
CA ASP A 12 -11.70 -2.08 15.48
C ASP A 12 -11.71 -2.62 14.03
N SER A 13 -11.16 -1.88 13.07
CA SER A 13 -11.20 -2.27 11.67
C SER A 13 -10.37 -3.52 11.39
N LYS A 14 -10.91 -4.44 10.58
CA LYS A 14 -10.18 -5.66 10.16
C LYS A 14 -8.89 -5.33 9.41
N GLY A 15 -8.90 -4.26 8.61
CA GLY A 15 -7.72 -3.83 7.85
C GLY A 15 -6.55 -3.48 8.78
N LEU A 16 -6.81 -2.75 9.87
CA LEU A 16 -5.77 -2.38 10.82
C LEU A 16 -5.36 -3.57 11.71
N THR A 17 -6.32 -4.37 12.19
CA THR A 17 -6.02 -5.53 13.05
C THR A 17 -5.15 -6.55 12.34
N HIS A 18 -5.39 -6.84 11.05
CA HIS A 18 -4.53 -7.72 10.25
C HIS A 18 -3.09 -7.18 10.09
N LYS A 19 -2.92 -5.85 10.03
CA LYS A 19 -1.57 -5.26 9.97
C LYS A 19 -0.78 -5.45 11.27
N ARG A 20 -1.46 -5.53 12.41
CA ARG A 20 -0.83 -5.80 13.72
C ARG A 20 -0.25 -7.21 13.82
N ASP A 21 -0.74 -8.18 13.04
CA ASP A 21 -0.19 -9.53 12.99
C ASP A 21 1.26 -9.56 12.46
N ILE A 22 1.67 -8.55 11.69
CA ILE A 22 3.02 -8.41 11.12
C ILE A 22 4.07 -8.33 12.25
N GLU A 23 3.79 -7.65 13.35
CA GLU A 23 4.71 -7.52 14.48
C GLU A 23 5.17 -8.89 15.02
N ALA A 24 4.23 -9.84 15.17
CA ALA A 24 4.53 -11.18 15.64
C ALA A 24 5.42 -11.95 14.64
N VAL A 25 5.19 -11.77 13.34
CA VAL A 25 6.00 -12.38 12.27
C VAL A 25 7.41 -11.80 12.28
N VAL A 26 7.54 -10.48 12.32
CA VAL A 26 8.84 -9.78 12.38
C VAL A 26 9.68 -10.28 13.56
N LYS A 27 9.07 -10.36 14.75
CA LYS A 27 9.75 -10.87 15.96
C LYS A 27 10.13 -12.35 15.84
N THR A 28 9.20 -13.21 15.42
CA THR A 28 9.43 -14.65 15.40
C THR A 28 10.49 -15.05 14.37
N LEU A 29 10.47 -14.43 13.20
CA LEU A 29 11.45 -14.70 12.14
C LEU A 29 12.74 -13.88 12.29
N SER A 30 12.82 -13.00 13.30
CA SER A 30 13.94 -12.07 13.50
C SER A 30 14.28 -11.28 12.23
N LEU A 31 13.24 -10.81 11.53
CA LEU A 31 13.42 -10.10 10.26
C LEU A 31 14.26 -8.82 10.48
N GLY A 32 15.19 -8.57 9.55
CA GLY A 32 16.13 -7.44 9.65
C GLY A 32 17.36 -7.71 10.56
N ALA A 33 17.37 -8.78 11.38
CA ALA A 33 18.49 -9.06 12.27
C ALA A 33 19.73 -9.64 11.56
N HIS A 34 19.53 -10.27 10.39
CA HIS A 34 20.57 -11.00 9.65
C HIS A 34 20.77 -10.48 8.22
N SER A 35 20.22 -9.31 7.91
CA SER A 35 20.28 -8.71 6.57
C SER A 35 20.24 -7.19 6.68
N ASP A 36 20.97 -6.51 5.81
CA ASP A 36 20.92 -5.04 5.65
C ASP A 36 19.64 -4.59 4.91
N ILE A 37 18.80 -5.53 4.47
CA ILE A 37 17.53 -5.22 3.79
C ILE A 37 16.53 -4.80 4.85
N LYS A 38 16.03 -3.57 4.74
CA LYS A 38 15.00 -3.02 5.63
C LYS A 38 13.68 -3.78 5.41
N VAL A 39 12.94 -3.99 6.50
CA VAL A 39 11.66 -4.69 6.53
C VAL A 39 10.55 -3.74 6.97
N GLY A 40 9.37 -3.85 6.34
CA GLY A 40 8.20 -3.02 6.64
C GLY A 40 7.71 -2.17 5.45
N ASP A 41 8.39 -2.28 4.32
CA ASP A 41 7.98 -1.66 3.08
C ASP A 41 7.14 -2.60 2.19
N ASP A 42 6.65 -2.11 1.05
CA ASP A 42 5.82 -2.87 0.11
C ASP A 42 6.64 -3.96 -0.59
N CYS A 43 7.94 -3.74 -0.81
CA CYS A 43 8.87 -4.76 -1.32
C CYS A 43 10.14 -4.85 -0.49
N ALA A 44 10.80 -6.01 -0.53
CA ALA A 44 12.20 -6.11 -0.22
C ALA A 44 13.03 -5.43 -1.33
N ALA A 45 13.88 -4.45 -0.98
CA ALA A 45 14.75 -3.76 -1.91
C ALA A 45 16.19 -4.28 -1.76
N ILE A 46 16.61 -5.14 -2.68
CA ILE A 46 17.92 -5.81 -2.66
C ILE A 46 18.91 -5.01 -3.52
N PRO A 47 19.99 -4.44 -2.96
CA PRO A 47 20.97 -3.69 -3.73
C PRO A 47 21.65 -4.57 -4.79
N ASN A 48 21.80 -4.04 -6.02
CA ASN A 48 22.49 -4.74 -7.09
C ASN A 48 23.96 -4.31 -7.17
N PRO A 49 24.92 -5.23 -7.46
CA PRO A 49 26.33 -4.89 -7.59
C PRO A 49 26.63 -3.82 -8.66
N GLY A 50 25.78 -3.73 -9.70
CA GLY A 50 25.89 -2.76 -10.79
C GLY A 50 25.17 -1.43 -10.56
N GLY A 51 24.61 -1.21 -9.37
CA GLY A 51 23.74 -0.09 -9.04
C GLY A 51 22.25 -0.41 -9.22
N GLY A 52 21.41 0.42 -8.59
CA GLY A 52 19.97 0.18 -8.50
C GLY A 52 19.61 -1.00 -7.59
N TYR A 53 18.35 -1.44 -7.66
CA TYR A 53 17.79 -2.42 -6.73
C TYR A 53 16.95 -3.45 -7.47
N THR A 54 17.02 -4.69 -7.01
CA THR A 54 16.01 -5.72 -7.29
C THR A 54 14.91 -5.59 -6.24
N LEU A 55 13.66 -5.48 -6.71
CA LEU A 55 12.48 -5.43 -5.86
C LEU A 55 11.79 -6.79 -5.88
N PHE A 56 11.36 -7.28 -4.71
CA PHE A 56 10.73 -8.57 -4.57
C PHE A 56 9.62 -8.51 -3.52
N ALA A 57 8.40 -8.86 -3.93
CA ALA A 57 7.23 -8.88 -3.07
C ALA A 57 6.36 -10.11 -3.31
N ILE A 58 5.44 -10.37 -2.39
CA ILE A 58 4.42 -11.42 -2.50
C ILE A 58 3.16 -10.98 -1.77
N GLU A 59 2.01 -11.17 -2.43
CA GLU A 59 0.70 -10.94 -1.84
C GLU A 59 -0.12 -12.23 -1.83
N GLY A 60 -0.81 -12.47 -0.70
CA GLY A 60 -1.73 -13.58 -0.49
C GLY A 60 -3.17 -13.10 -0.40
N PHE A 61 -4.10 -13.86 -1.00
CA PHE A 61 -5.50 -13.47 -1.08
C PHE A 61 -6.38 -14.35 -0.21
N LEU A 62 -7.33 -13.71 0.50
CA LEU A 62 -8.27 -14.42 1.37
C LEU A 62 -9.10 -15.43 0.57
N PRO A 63 -9.26 -16.68 1.05
CA PRO A 63 -10.05 -17.70 0.37
C PRO A 63 -11.46 -17.23 0.01
N SER A 64 -12.12 -16.50 0.91
CA SER A 64 -13.46 -15.96 0.67
C SER A 64 -13.55 -14.98 -0.50
N PHE A 65 -12.47 -14.25 -0.79
CA PHE A 65 -12.38 -13.38 -1.97
C PHE A 65 -12.15 -14.21 -3.23
N VAL A 66 -11.19 -15.14 -3.19
CA VAL A 66 -10.86 -16.02 -4.32
C VAL A 66 -12.08 -16.86 -4.76
N GLU A 67 -12.85 -17.39 -3.81
CA GLU A 67 -14.04 -18.20 -4.10
C GLU A 67 -15.24 -17.37 -4.61
N ARG A 68 -15.37 -16.12 -4.12
CA ARG A 68 -16.55 -15.30 -4.44
C ARG A 68 -16.46 -14.61 -5.80
N ASP A 69 -15.27 -14.19 -6.20
CA ASP A 69 -15.02 -13.54 -7.48
C ASP A 69 -13.64 -13.97 -8.04
N PRO A 70 -13.53 -15.22 -8.52
CA PRO A 70 -12.24 -15.79 -8.90
C PRO A 70 -11.56 -15.02 -10.04
N TRP A 71 -12.31 -14.51 -11.02
CA TRP A 71 -11.73 -13.70 -12.10
C TRP A 71 -11.09 -12.41 -11.54
N PHE A 72 -11.83 -11.70 -10.69
CA PHE A 72 -11.31 -10.45 -10.12
C PHE A 72 -10.19 -10.71 -9.10
N ALA A 73 -10.24 -11.80 -8.36
CA ALA A 73 -9.14 -12.24 -7.50
C ALA A 73 -7.85 -12.48 -8.31
N GLY A 74 -7.97 -13.15 -9.46
CA GLY A 74 -6.86 -13.34 -10.40
C GLY A 74 -6.32 -12.01 -10.96
N TRP A 75 -7.21 -11.09 -11.34
CA TRP A 75 -6.84 -9.73 -11.76
C TRP A 75 -6.06 -9.00 -10.65
N CYS A 76 -6.61 -8.99 -9.43
CA CYS A 76 -5.97 -8.36 -8.27
C CYS A 76 -4.63 -9.02 -7.94
N GLY A 77 -4.50 -10.34 -8.14
CA GLY A 77 -3.24 -11.07 -7.95
C GLY A 77 -2.08 -10.43 -8.71
N ILE A 78 -2.31 -9.98 -9.92
CA ILE A 78 -1.32 -9.25 -10.71
C ILE A 78 -1.27 -7.78 -10.25
N MET A 79 -2.39 -7.07 -10.31
CA MET A 79 -2.45 -5.62 -10.12
C MET A 79 -1.87 -5.15 -8.77
N VAL A 80 -2.23 -5.80 -7.66
CA VAL A 80 -1.76 -5.38 -6.32
C VAL A 80 -0.25 -5.54 -6.21
N ASN A 81 0.29 -6.69 -6.65
CA ASN A 81 1.75 -6.90 -6.66
C ASN A 81 2.51 -5.89 -7.54
N LEU A 82 1.90 -5.46 -8.66
CA LEU A 82 2.51 -4.40 -9.47
C LEU A 82 2.49 -3.06 -8.73
N SER A 83 1.41 -2.78 -7.97
CA SER A 83 1.31 -1.58 -7.14
C SER A 83 2.44 -1.51 -6.11
N ASP A 84 2.78 -2.63 -5.46
CA ASP A 84 3.90 -2.73 -4.52
C ASP A 84 5.25 -2.36 -5.17
N ILE A 85 5.49 -2.82 -6.40
CA ILE A 85 6.72 -2.48 -7.13
C ILE A 85 6.76 -0.98 -7.48
N TYR A 86 5.63 -0.45 -7.98
CA TYR A 86 5.56 0.97 -8.37
C TYR A 86 5.62 1.90 -7.16
N SER A 87 5.01 1.53 -6.01
CA SER A 87 5.09 2.31 -4.77
C SER A 87 6.54 2.51 -4.31
N MET A 88 7.41 1.51 -4.57
CA MET A 88 8.84 1.55 -4.29
C MET A 88 9.67 2.30 -5.37
N GLY A 89 9.02 2.94 -6.34
CA GLY A 89 9.72 3.62 -7.45
C GLY A 89 10.31 2.68 -8.49
N GLY A 90 9.86 1.43 -8.52
CA GLY A 90 10.34 0.40 -9.44
C GLY A 90 9.43 0.14 -10.62
N ARG A 91 9.91 -0.73 -11.51
CA ARG A 91 9.16 -1.27 -12.65
C ARG A 91 9.13 -2.79 -12.56
N PRO A 92 7.95 -3.44 -12.62
CA PRO A 92 7.84 -4.88 -12.54
C PRO A 92 8.43 -5.56 -13.77
N SER A 93 9.04 -6.73 -13.57
CA SER A 93 9.68 -7.51 -14.62
C SER A 93 8.93 -8.79 -14.94
N ALA A 94 8.46 -9.51 -13.92
CA ALA A 94 7.76 -10.77 -14.05
C ALA A 94 7.02 -11.14 -12.76
N VAL A 95 6.03 -12.03 -12.88
CA VAL A 95 5.32 -12.60 -11.75
C VAL A 95 5.32 -14.13 -11.82
N VAL A 96 5.23 -14.76 -10.65
CA VAL A 96 4.94 -16.18 -10.45
C VAL A 96 3.82 -16.31 -9.43
N ASP A 97 3.11 -17.43 -9.44
CA ASP A 97 1.97 -17.64 -8.57
C ASP A 97 1.98 -18.98 -7.87
N ALA A 98 1.17 -19.09 -6.83
CA ALA A 98 0.77 -20.35 -6.23
C ALA A 98 -0.74 -20.32 -6.05
N LEU A 99 -1.46 -21.23 -6.74
CA LEU A 99 -2.92 -21.24 -6.71
C LEU A 99 -3.49 -22.62 -6.43
N TRP A 100 -4.55 -22.63 -5.65
CA TRP A 100 -5.38 -23.80 -5.39
C TRP A 100 -6.82 -23.46 -5.69
N SER A 101 -7.57 -24.42 -6.23
CA SER A 101 -9.00 -24.22 -6.48
C SER A 101 -9.81 -25.49 -6.21
N ARG A 102 -11.09 -25.29 -5.95
CA ARG A 102 -12.08 -26.34 -5.85
C ARG A 102 -12.65 -26.61 -7.24
N GLY A 103 -11.90 -27.39 -8.05
CA GLY A 103 -12.29 -27.79 -9.42
C GLY A 103 -11.75 -26.86 -10.51
N ASP A 104 -11.90 -27.34 -11.74
CA ASP A 104 -11.30 -26.72 -12.92
C ASP A 104 -11.97 -25.42 -13.36
N GLU A 105 -13.29 -25.27 -13.16
CA GLU A 105 -14.01 -24.06 -13.55
C GLU A 105 -13.53 -22.82 -12.75
N ALA A 106 -13.43 -22.96 -11.42
CA ALA A 106 -12.92 -21.89 -10.56
C ALA A 106 -11.46 -21.54 -10.91
N MET A 107 -10.65 -22.57 -11.22
CA MET A 107 -9.27 -22.37 -11.69
C MET A 107 -9.21 -21.60 -12.99
N GLN A 108 -10.02 -21.94 -13.98
CA GLN A 108 -10.04 -21.26 -15.27
C GLN A 108 -10.43 -19.78 -15.14
N ALA A 109 -11.41 -19.47 -14.28
CA ALA A 109 -11.82 -18.08 -14.03
C ALA A 109 -10.66 -17.28 -13.39
N LEU A 110 -9.98 -17.86 -12.41
CA LEU A 110 -8.82 -17.24 -11.72
C LEU A 110 -7.68 -16.98 -12.72
N LEU A 111 -7.27 -18.00 -13.47
CA LEU A 111 -6.22 -17.90 -14.50
C LEU A 111 -6.57 -16.88 -15.58
N LYS A 112 -7.85 -16.82 -15.98
CA LYS A 112 -8.30 -15.81 -16.95
C LYS A 112 -8.11 -14.40 -16.41
N GLY A 113 -8.47 -14.13 -15.16
CA GLY A 113 -8.26 -12.84 -14.51
C GLY A 113 -6.78 -12.44 -14.47
N MET A 114 -5.90 -13.37 -14.08
CA MET A 114 -4.46 -13.18 -14.11
C MET A 114 -3.93 -12.88 -15.52
N ALA A 115 -4.36 -13.66 -16.53
CA ALA A 115 -3.93 -13.48 -17.90
C ALA A 115 -4.43 -12.15 -18.49
N ASP A 116 -5.66 -11.73 -18.17
CA ASP A 116 -6.22 -10.45 -18.59
C ASP A 116 -5.42 -9.29 -18.00
N ALA A 117 -5.11 -9.32 -16.69
CA ALA A 117 -4.29 -8.32 -16.02
C ALA A 117 -2.85 -8.31 -16.56
N SER A 118 -2.21 -9.47 -16.69
CA SER A 118 -0.86 -9.61 -17.27
C SER A 118 -0.75 -8.91 -18.64
N ARG A 119 -1.70 -9.15 -19.54
CA ARG A 119 -1.75 -8.50 -20.87
C ARG A 119 -1.97 -7.00 -20.74
N THR A 120 -2.87 -6.59 -19.87
CA THR A 120 -3.22 -5.17 -19.66
C THR A 120 -2.04 -4.36 -19.14
N TYR A 121 -1.36 -4.88 -18.13
CA TYR A 121 -0.20 -4.20 -17.53
C TYR A 121 1.10 -4.46 -18.30
N GLY A 122 1.15 -5.48 -19.17
CA GLY A 122 2.33 -5.81 -19.96
C GLY A 122 3.44 -6.50 -19.16
N VAL A 123 3.08 -7.18 -18.06
CA VAL A 123 4.02 -7.90 -17.19
C VAL A 123 3.77 -9.41 -17.30
N PRO A 124 4.77 -10.21 -17.74
CA PRO A 124 4.56 -11.63 -18.00
C PRO A 124 4.42 -12.45 -16.73
N ILE A 125 3.56 -13.48 -16.80
CA ILE A 125 3.54 -14.59 -15.86
C ILE A 125 4.54 -15.62 -16.38
N VAL A 126 5.57 -15.93 -15.60
CA VAL A 126 6.71 -16.76 -16.05
C VAL A 126 6.74 -18.15 -15.40
N GLY A 127 5.81 -18.44 -14.50
CA GLY A 127 5.71 -19.73 -13.83
C GLY A 127 4.74 -19.70 -12.68
N GLY A 128 4.65 -20.82 -11.97
CA GLY A 128 3.78 -20.90 -10.80
C GLY A 128 3.59 -22.35 -10.35
N HIS A 129 2.75 -22.53 -9.32
CA HIS A 129 2.31 -23.83 -8.81
C HIS A 129 0.78 -23.87 -8.79
N SER A 130 0.18 -24.91 -9.37
CA SER A 130 -1.27 -25.00 -9.52
C SER A 130 -1.81 -26.34 -9.00
N ASN A 131 -2.95 -26.30 -8.30
CA ASN A 131 -3.69 -27.47 -7.86
C ASN A 131 -5.21 -27.24 -7.93
N SER A 132 -5.90 -27.96 -8.83
CA SER A 132 -7.35 -27.88 -9.01
C SER A 132 -8.17 -28.82 -8.11
N ARG A 133 -7.52 -29.53 -7.19
CA ARG A 133 -8.14 -30.56 -6.34
C ARG A 133 -8.06 -30.22 -4.85
N ALA A 134 -8.04 -28.93 -4.53
CA ALA A 134 -8.02 -28.45 -3.16
C ALA A 134 -9.45 -28.33 -2.60
N ASP A 135 -9.56 -28.32 -1.27
CA ASP A 135 -10.86 -28.15 -0.58
C ASP A 135 -11.32 -26.70 -0.55
N SER A 136 -10.45 -25.74 -0.86
CA SER A 136 -10.73 -24.30 -0.89
C SER A 136 -9.86 -23.56 -1.91
N GLY A 137 -10.33 -22.38 -2.34
CA GLY A 137 -9.59 -21.49 -3.24
C GLY A 137 -8.53 -20.70 -2.49
N HIS A 138 -7.28 -20.73 -2.96
CA HIS A 138 -6.19 -19.90 -2.45
C HIS A 138 -5.39 -19.34 -3.63
N LEU A 139 -4.89 -18.13 -3.46
CA LEU A 139 -3.98 -17.49 -4.40
C LEU A 139 -2.91 -16.75 -3.63
N ALA A 140 -1.67 -16.94 -4.03
CA ALA A 140 -0.57 -16.05 -3.71
C ALA A 140 0.20 -15.73 -5.00
N VAL A 141 0.59 -14.48 -5.17
CA VAL A 141 1.35 -14.03 -6.34
C VAL A 141 2.58 -13.31 -5.87
N SER A 142 3.71 -13.65 -6.44
CA SER A 142 4.99 -13.00 -6.17
C SER A 142 5.46 -12.24 -7.41
N VAL A 143 6.05 -11.08 -7.19
CA VAL A 143 6.51 -10.17 -8.23
C VAL A 143 7.99 -9.86 -8.07
N LEU A 144 8.68 -9.84 -9.19
CA LEU A 144 10.04 -9.35 -9.32
C LEU A 144 10.02 -8.06 -10.12
N GLY A 145 10.77 -7.05 -9.65
CA GLY A 145 10.95 -5.77 -10.33
C GLY A 145 12.35 -5.20 -10.12
N HIS A 146 12.56 -4.02 -10.64
CA HIS A 146 13.82 -3.28 -10.47
C HIS A 146 13.53 -1.79 -10.29
N ALA A 147 14.42 -1.09 -9.56
CA ALA A 147 14.40 0.35 -9.39
C ALA A 147 15.81 0.94 -9.57
N ASN A 148 15.89 2.09 -10.23
CA ASN A 148 17.13 2.89 -10.29
C ASN A 148 17.26 3.82 -9.07
N ALA A 149 16.12 4.28 -8.55
CA ALA A 149 15.99 5.08 -7.34
C ALA A 149 14.76 4.58 -6.57
N LEU A 150 14.83 4.58 -5.24
CA LEU A 150 13.75 4.08 -4.41
C LEU A 150 12.81 5.20 -3.95
N LEU A 151 11.54 4.82 -3.78
CA LEU A 151 10.62 5.43 -2.85
C LEU A 151 10.48 4.44 -1.69
N THR A 152 10.65 4.88 -0.46
CA THR A 152 10.60 3.94 0.68
C THR A 152 9.64 4.41 1.76
N SER A 153 9.23 3.49 2.63
CA SER A 153 8.51 3.86 3.85
C SER A 153 9.43 4.37 4.96
N PHE A 154 10.75 4.44 4.74
CA PHE A 154 11.75 4.76 5.78
C PHE A 154 12.32 6.17 5.69
N ASP A 155 12.11 6.88 4.58
CA ASP A 155 12.83 8.10 4.25
C ASP A 155 11.95 9.37 4.29
N ALA A 156 10.73 9.28 4.86
CA ALA A 156 9.94 10.46 5.16
C ALA A 156 10.53 11.21 6.37
N GLU A 157 10.58 12.53 6.30
CA GLU A 157 11.16 13.39 7.33
C GLU A 157 10.17 14.42 7.86
N ALA A 158 10.41 14.89 9.08
CA ALA A 158 9.65 16.01 9.63
C ALA A 158 9.71 17.24 8.71
N GLY A 159 8.55 17.85 8.46
CA GLY A 159 8.39 18.96 7.52
C GLY A 159 7.98 18.54 6.10
N ASP A 160 8.05 17.27 5.74
CA ASP A 160 7.53 16.77 4.47
C ASP A 160 6.00 16.92 4.43
N LEU A 161 5.48 17.20 3.25
CA LEU A 161 4.04 17.20 3.01
C LEU A 161 3.58 15.78 2.67
N LEU A 162 2.51 15.34 3.34
CA LEU A 162 1.79 14.14 2.93
C LEU A 162 0.89 14.48 1.76
N ILE A 163 1.02 13.74 0.67
CA ILE A 163 0.25 13.91 -0.56
C ILE A 163 -0.47 12.60 -0.86
N ALA A 164 -1.79 12.68 -1.10
CA ALA A 164 -2.58 11.58 -1.64
C ALA A 164 -2.68 11.71 -3.15
N ALA A 165 -2.45 10.61 -3.87
CA ALA A 165 -2.69 10.51 -5.30
C ALA A 165 -3.60 9.31 -5.57
N VAL A 166 -4.71 9.49 -6.31
CA VAL A 166 -5.70 8.43 -6.54
C VAL A 166 -6.47 8.60 -7.85
N ASP A 167 -6.81 7.48 -8.48
CA ASP A 167 -7.75 7.47 -9.59
C ASP A 167 -9.19 7.33 -9.08
N LEU A 168 -9.96 8.40 -9.21
CA LEU A 168 -11.38 8.41 -8.81
C LEU A 168 -12.34 7.96 -9.91
N ARG A 169 -11.84 7.60 -11.10
CA ARG A 169 -12.62 7.15 -12.27
C ARG A 169 -13.01 5.68 -12.15
N GLY A 170 -13.78 5.32 -11.13
CA GLY A 170 -14.12 3.93 -10.86
C GLY A 170 -15.37 3.78 -10.01
N ALA A 171 -15.52 2.58 -9.45
CA ALA A 171 -16.59 2.23 -8.51
C ALA A 171 -16.13 1.11 -7.56
N TYR A 172 -16.83 0.96 -6.42
CA TYR A 172 -16.60 -0.20 -5.58
C TYR A 172 -16.95 -1.51 -6.32
N ARG A 173 -16.07 -2.50 -6.21
CA ARG A 173 -16.35 -3.89 -6.60
C ARG A 173 -17.12 -4.58 -5.47
N GLU A 174 -18.40 -4.30 -5.36
CA GLU A 174 -19.21 -4.83 -4.27
C GLU A 174 -19.19 -6.37 -4.23
N PRO A 175 -19.13 -6.97 -3.03
CA PRO A 175 -19.19 -6.36 -1.69
C PRO A 175 -17.81 -5.99 -1.12
N PHE A 176 -16.77 -5.97 -1.93
CA PHE A 176 -15.40 -5.73 -1.48
C PHE A 176 -15.14 -4.22 -1.30
N PRO A 177 -14.23 -3.83 -0.40
CA PRO A 177 -13.84 -2.44 -0.23
C PRO A 177 -12.90 -1.95 -1.35
N HIS A 178 -12.74 -2.73 -2.41
CA HIS A 178 -11.89 -2.39 -3.55
C HIS A 178 -12.56 -1.35 -4.45
N TRP A 179 -11.89 -0.21 -4.64
CA TRP A 179 -12.27 0.82 -5.61
C TRP A 179 -11.66 0.49 -6.96
N ASN A 180 -12.45 -0.15 -7.82
CA ASN A 180 -12.00 -0.59 -9.13
C ASN A 180 -12.06 0.54 -10.16
N CYS A 181 -10.91 1.02 -10.60
CA CYS A 181 -10.73 1.97 -11.68
C CYS A 181 -9.87 1.38 -12.82
N ALA A 182 -9.62 0.07 -12.81
CA ALA A 182 -8.64 -0.57 -13.68
C ALA A 182 -9.23 -1.50 -14.73
N THR A 183 -10.23 -2.35 -14.40
CA THR A 183 -10.66 -3.45 -15.29
C THR A 183 -11.20 -3.01 -16.65
N ASP A 184 -11.81 -1.82 -16.71
CA ASP A 184 -12.37 -1.23 -17.93
C ASP A 184 -11.52 -0.09 -18.51
N ALA A 185 -10.32 0.12 -17.95
CA ALA A 185 -9.44 1.19 -18.38
C ALA A 185 -8.56 0.77 -19.55
N PRO A 186 -8.21 1.71 -20.45
CA PRO A 186 -7.22 1.47 -21.49
C PRO A 186 -5.87 1.08 -20.89
N PRO A 187 -5.18 0.04 -21.40
CA PRO A 187 -3.89 -0.42 -20.87
C PRO A 187 -2.81 0.64 -20.81
N GLU A 188 -2.74 1.52 -21.80
CA GLU A 188 -1.77 2.62 -21.89
C GLU A 188 -2.03 3.70 -20.82
N ARG A 189 -3.31 3.88 -20.40
CA ARG A 189 -3.64 4.75 -19.27
C ARG A 189 -3.06 4.18 -17.98
N LEU A 190 -3.36 2.90 -17.66
CA LEU A 190 -2.92 2.25 -16.44
C LEU A 190 -1.39 2.22 -16.31
N ARG A 191 -0.71 1.82 -17.38
CA ARG A 191 0.76 1.78 -17.41
C ARG A 191 1.36 3.17 -17.26
N GLY A 192 0.81 4.16 -17.96
CA GLY A 192 1.30 5.53 -17.88
C GLY A 192 1.00 6.21 -16.55
N ASP A 193 -0.09 5.84 -15.86
CA ASP A 193 -0.40 6.36 -14.52
C ASP A 193 0.61 5.79 -13.50
N LEU A 194 0.88 4.49 -13.53
CA LEU A 194 1.85 3.83 -12.65
C LEU A 194 3.28 4.31 -12.88
N GLU A 195 3.66 4.60 -14.13
CA GLU A 195 5.00 5.10 -14.49
C GLU A 195 5.34 6.44 -13.83
N LEU A 196 4.36 7.16 -13.27
CA LEU A 196 4.62 8.38 -12.51
C LEU A 196 5.53 8.12 -11.30
N LEU A 197 5.35 6.99 -10.59
CA LEU A 197 6.08 6.70 -9.36
C LEU A 197 7.59 6.55 -9.61
N PRO A 198 8.08 5.65 -10.49
CA PRO A 198 9.50 5.57 -10.80
C PRO A 198 10.07 6.87 -11.38
N THR A 199 9.30 7.61 -12.19
CA THR A 199 9.79 8.90 -12.70
C THR A 199 9.93 9.97 -11.63
N LEU A 200 9.12 9.94 -10.57
CA LEU A 200 9.26 10.82 -9.41
C LEU A 200 10.50 10.46 -8.59
N ALA A 201 10.74 9.16 -8.38
CA ALA A 201 11.92 8.65 -7.70
C ALA A 201 13.21 9.05 -8.43
N GLU A 202 13.31 8.72 -9.72
CA GLU A 202 14.46 8.98 -10.57
C GLU A 202 14.77 10.49 -10.72
N ALA A 203 13.74 11.33 -10.66
CA ALA A 203 13.88 12.79 -10.66
C ALA A 203 14.22 13.39 -9.28
N GLY A 204 14.28 12.59 -8.20
CA GLY A 204 14.51 13.08 -6.84
C GLY A 204 13.41 14.02 -6.32
N LEU A 205 12.18 13.89 -6.83
CA LEU A 205 11.06 14.74 -6.45
C LEU A 205 10.26 14.19 -5.27
N CYS A 206 10.38 12.89 -5.03
CA CYS A 206 9.79 12.17 -3.91
C CYS A 206 10.78 11.11 -3.44
N VAL A 207 10.82 10.83 -2.15
CA VAL A 207 11.73 9.82 -1.56
C VAL A 207 10.96 8.77 -0.74
N ALA A 208 9.70 9.02 -0.42
CA ALA A 208 8.88 8.11 0.36
C ALA A 208 7.47 8.01 -0.22
N ALA A 209 7.01 6.78 -0.41
CA ALA A 209 5.66 6.49 -0.85
C ALA A 209 5.21 5.13 -0.31
N LYS A 210 3.88 4.92 -0.31
CA LYS A 210 3.26 3.65 -0.02
C LYS A 210 1.93 3.53 -0.75
N ASP A 211 1.60 2.34 -1.27
CA ASP A 211 0.31 2.11 -1.87
C ASP A 211 -0.81 1.98 -0.83
N ILE A 212 -2.04 2.31 -1.20
CA ILE A 212 -3.18 2.22 -0.31
C ILE A 212 -3.67 0.77 -0.27
N SER A 213 -3.48 0.12 0.88
CA SER A 213 -3.89 -1.26 1.13
C SER A 213 -5.21 -1.37 1.92
N GLN A 214 -5.57 -2.56 2.36
CA GLN A 214 -6.81 -2.85 3.09
C GLN A 214 -6.98 -2.07 4.41
N ALA A 215 -5.92 -1.48 4.95
CA ALA A 215 -5.98 -0.58 6.11
C ALA A 215 -6.46 0.84 5.74
N GLY A 216 -6.81 1.07 4.48
CA GLY A 216 -7.29 2.36 3.98
C GLY A 216 -6.23 3.47 4.05
N TRP A 217 -6.65 4.70 3.85
CA TRP A 217 -5.78 5.87 3.84
C TRP A 217 -5.08 6.10 5.17
N ILE A 218 -5.83 5.98 6.27
CA ILE A 218 -5.30 6.26 7.61
C ILE A 218 -4.30 5.18 8.01
N GLY A 219 -4.65 3.89 7.90
CA GLY A 219 -3.76 2.80 8.28
C GLY A 219 -2.52 2.70 7.40
N THR A 220 -2.61 2.98 6.09
CA THR A 220 -1.44 3.06 5.21
C THR A 220 -0.51 4.20 5.62
N THR A 221 -1.06 5.38 5.92
CA THR A 221 -0.26 6.50 6.44
C THR A 221 0.43 6.14 7.75
N MET A 222 -0.26 5.42 8.66
CA MET A 222 0.34 4.95 9.91
C MET A 222 1.55 4.05 9.69
N MET A 223 1.49 3.12 8.73
CA MET A 223 2.62 2.22 8.43
C MET A 223 3.83 3.01 7.91
N LEU A 224 3.63 3.98 7.01
CA LEU A 224 4.70 4.85 6.51
C LEU A 224 5.34 5.67 7.65
N LEU A 225 4.54 6.23 8.55
CA LEU A 225 5.03 7.03 9.67
C LEU A 225 5.81 6.20 10.68
N GLU A 226 5.35 4.98 11.00
CA GLU A 226 6.07 4.07 11.90
C GLU A 226 7.44 3.72 11.34
N CYS A 227 7.51 3.29 10.08
CA CYS A 227 8.76 2.92 9.41
C CYS A 227 9.75 4.09 9.33
N SER A 228 9.25 5.31 9.10
CA SER A 228 10.06 6.53 9.06
C SER A 228 10.39 7.11 10.45
N ALA A 229 9.86 6.54 11.53
CA ALA A 229 10.06 6.99 12.90
C ALA A 229 9.60 8.43 13.19
N ILE A 230 8.55 8.88 12.52
CA ILE A 230 8.00 10.25 12.62
C ILE A 230 6.52 10.25 12.99
N GLY A 231 5.95 11.42 13.17
CA GLY A 231 4.52 11.66 13.28
C GLY A 231 4.00 12.51 12.14
N ALA A 232 2.70 12.77 12.14
CA ALA A 232 2.08 13.70 11.20
C ALA A 232 0.77 14.28 11.74
N SER A 233 0.37 15.42 11.16
CA SER A 233 -1.00 15.94 11.23
C SER A 233 -1.66 15.68 9.88
N LEU A 234 -2.73 14.85 9.86
CA LEU A 234 -3.46 14.42 8.66
C LEU A 234 -4.84 15.06 8.63
N ASP A 235 -5.15 15.81 7.59
CA ASP A 235 -6.46 16.38 7.33
C ASP A 235 -7.31 15.39 6.53
N VAL A 236 -8.26 14.74 7.20
CA VAL A 236 -9.10 13.72 6.58
C VAL A 236 -10.08 14.29 5.57
N ASP A 237 -10.41 15.57 5.67
CA ASP A 237 -11.30 16.26 4.72
C ASP A 237 -10.58 16.60 3.41
N ALA A 238 -9.25 16.70 3.43
CA ALA A 238 -8.41 16.98 2.27
C ALA A 238 -8.12 15.74 1.41
N ILE A 239 -8.38 14.52 1.91
CA ILE A 239 -8.17 13.28 1.15
C ILE A 239 -9.14 13.23 -0.03
N PRO A 240 -8.64 13.18 -1.28
CA PRO A 240 -9.51 13.09 -2.45
C PRO A 240 -10.41 11.85 -2.37
N LYS A 241 -11.71 12.03 -2.60
CA LYS A 241 -12.70 10.95 -2.55
C LYS A 241 -13.78 11.11 -3.61
N PRO A 242 -14.40 10.01 -4.05
CA PRO A 242 -15.57 10.09 -4.93
C PRO A 242 -16.73 10.82 -4.24
N LEU A 243 -17.48 11.62 -5.00
CA LEU A 243 -18.57 12.43 -4.45
C LEU A 243 -19.64 11.62 -3.71
N ALA A 244 -19.94 10.41 -4.21
CA ALA A 244 -20.98 9.53 -3.65
C ALA A 244 -20.42 8.49 -2.65
N ALA A 245 -19.11 8.49 -2.36
CA ALA A 245 -18.53 7.52 -1.46
C ALA A 245 -18.84 7.88 0.01
N ASP A 246 -19.17 6.87 0.80
CA ASP A 246 -19.20 6.99 2.25
C ASP A 246 -17.79 7.34 2.74
N ALA A 247 -17.67 8.43 3.48
CA ALA A 247 -16.39 8.98 3.88
C ALA A 247 -15.64 8.05 4.85
N GLN A 248 -16.33 7.40 5.78
CA GLN A 248 -15.72 6.51 6.74
C GLN A 248 -15.19 5.24 6.06
N ARG A 249 -16.00 4.62 5.19
CA ARG A 249 -15.56 3.48 4.36
C ARG A 249 -14.36 3.83 3.50
N TRP A 250 -14.36 5.04 2.89
CA TRP A 250 -13.25 5.50 2.06
C TRP A 250 -11.95 5.65 2.84
N LEU A 251 -12.02 6.25 4.01
CA LEU A 251 -10.85 6.52 4.85
C LEU A 251 -10.25 5.26 5.49
N LEU A 252 -11.11 4.31 5.89
CA LEU A 252 -10.72 3.19 6.75
C LEU A 252 -10.53 1.86 6.04
N SER A 253 -11.12 1.66 4.85
CA SER A 253 -11.13 0.35 4.23
C SER A 253 -11.02 0.35 2.71
N ALA A 254 -11.30 1.47 2.03
CA ALA A 254 -11.16 1.50 0.57
C ALA A 254 -9.69 1.35 0.18
N PHE A 255 -9.41 0.39 -0.72
CA PHE A 255 -8.13 0.33 -1.41
C PHE A 255 -8.38 0.41 -2.92
N PRO A 256 -7.88 1.47 -3.57
CA PRO A 256 -8.11 1.71 -4.98
C PRO A 256 -7.11 0.94 -5.85
N SER A 257 -7.52 0.62 -7.09
CA SER A 257 -6.61 0.05 -8.10
C SER A 257 -5.38 0.94 -8.40
N PHE A 258 -5.51 2.24 -8.13
CA PHE A 258 -4.44 3.23 -8.15
C PHE A 258 -4.66 4.19 -6.99
N GLY A 259 -3.81 4.13 -5.98
CA GLY A 259 -3.84 5.02 -4.83
C GLY A 259 -2.56 4.93 -4.02
N PHE A 260 -1.97 6.09 -3.72
CA PHE A 260 -0.69 6.20 -3.03
C PHE A 260 -0.68 7.36 -2.05
N VAL A 261 0.00 7.16 -0.92
CA VAL A 261 0.45 8.22 -0.03
C VAL A 261 1.92 8.47 -0.31
N LEU A 262 2.29 9.75 -0.48
CA LEU A 262 3.67 10.17 -0.72
C LEU A 262 4.08 11.18 0.35
N ALA A 263 5.35 11.12 0.78
CA ALA A 263 5.97 12.19 1.55
C ALA A 263 6.92 12.97 0.63
N VAL A 264 6.67 14.27 0.51
CA VAL A 264 7.30 15.13 -0.50
C VAL A 264 7.79 16.42 0.15
N LYS A 265 9.02 16.82 -0.14
CA LYS A 265 9.55 18.11 0.32
C LYS A 265 8.66 19.26 -0.17
N PRO A 266 8.32 20.27 0.66
CA PRO A 266 7.43 21.36 0.30
C PRO A 266 7.78 22.05 -1.04
N ARG A 267 9.09 22.19 -1.34
CA ARG A 267 9.58 22.80 -2.59
C ARG A 267 9.19 21.99 -3.84
N HIS A 268 8.93 20.69 -3.74
CA HIS A 268 8.58 19.81 -4.86
C HIS A 268 7.07 19.54 -4.99
N ALA A 269 6.28 19.83 -3.95
CA ALA A 269 4.87 19.45 -3.87
C ALA A 269 4.06 19.92 -5.09
N LYS A 270 4.21 21.18 -5.48
CA LYS A 270 3.49 21.75 -6.64
C LYS A 270 3.81 20.99 -7.94
N GLN A 271 5.07 20.62 -8.14
CA GLN A 271 5.51 19.90 -9.33
C GLN A 271 5.01 18.46 -9.33
N VAL A 272 5.05 17.78 -8.17
CA VAL A 272 4.52 16.42 -7.99
C VAL A 272 3.02 16.40 -8.30
N ILE A 273 2.23 17.27 -7.67
CA ILE A 273 0.78 17.35 -7.87
C ILE A 273 0.44 17.61 -9.35
N ALA A 274 1.17 18.51 -10.00
CA ALA A 274 0.93 18.83 -11.40
C ALA A 274 1.15 17.63 -12.33
N ARG A 275 2.09 16.71 -12.02
CA ARG A 275 2.31 15.49 -12.80
C ARG A 275 1.13 14.51 -12.72
N PHE A 276 0.53 14.35 -11.54
CA PHE A 276 -0.67 13.52 -11.37
C PHE A 276 -1.88 14.15 -12.06
N HIS A 277 -2.10 15.45 -11.87
CA HIS A 277 -3.20 16.19 -12.52
C HIS A 277 -3.10 16.14 -14.05
N ALA A 278 -1.91 16.15 -14.63
CA ALA A 278 -1.70 16.03 -16.09
C ALA A 278 -2.18 14.67 -16.66
N ARG A 279 -2.49 13.71 -15.77
CA ARG A 279 -3.05 12.40 -16.13
C ARG A 279 -4.48 12.20 -15.60
N ASP A 280 -5.15 13.29 -15.24
CA ASP A 280 -6.52 13.28 -14.68
C ASP A 280 -6.63 12.45 -13.37
N LEU A 281 -5.53 12.31 -12.63
CA LEU A 281 -5.51 11.70 -11.31
C LEU A 281 -5.76 12.76 -10.24
N ALA A 282 -6.62 12.46 -9.29
CA ALA A 282 -6.82 13.34 -8.13
C ALA A 282 -5.57 13.30 -7.24
N CYS A 283 -5.06 14.49 -6.91
CA CYS A 283 -3.85 14.61 -6.10
C CYS A 283 -3.92 15.87 -5.24
N ALA A 284 -3.69 15.72 -3.93
CA ALA A 284 -3.79 16.81 -2.98
C ALA A 284 -2.82 16.65 -1.80
N VAL A 285 -2.41 17.77 -1.20
CA VAL A 285 -1.77 17.77 0.11
C VAL A 285 -2.83 17.41 1.15
N ILE A 286 -2.57 16.37 1.94
CA ILE A 286 -3.48 15.86 2.96
C ILE A 286 -2.93 16.01 4.38
N GLY A 287 -1.70 16.50 4.54
CA GLY A 287 -1.10 16.67 5.87
C GLY A 287 0.37 17.05 5.80
N GLN A 288 1.00 17.02 6.98
CA GLN A 288 2.42 17.33 7.12
C GLN A 288 3.06 16.44 8.20
N CYS A 289 4.23 15.90 7.90
CA CYS A 289 5.07 15.14 8.81
C CYS A 289 5.69 16.04 9.88
N ASN A 290 5.91 15.48 11.09
CA ASN A 290 6.50 16.17 12.24
C ASN A 290 7.26 15.19 13.16
N ASP A 291 7.94 15.70 14.18
CA ASP A 291 8.77 14.92 15.12
C ASP A 291 7.99 14.27 16.27
N SER A 292 6.66 14.37 16.31
CA SER A 292 5.87 13.97 17.48
C SER A 292 5.79 12.45 17.69
N ARG A 293 6.06 11.65 16.67
CA ARG A 293 5.80 10.20 16.64
C ARG A 293 4.33 9.86 16.91
N LYS A 294 3.42 10.77 16.54
CA LYS A 294 1.98 10.59 16.69
C LYS A 294 1.30 10.87 15.36
N LEU A 295 0.22 10.15 15.07
CA LEU A 295 -0.71 10.54 14.03
C LEU A 295 -1.85 11.33 14.66
N GLU A 296 -1.91 12.64 14.37
CA GLU A 296 -3.04 13.50 14.67
C GLU A 296 -3.96 13.57 13.45
N LEU A 297 -5.23 13.26 13.63
CA LEU A 297 -6.27 13.51 12.63
C LEU A 297 -6.89 14.87 12.82
N ARG A 298 -7.24 15.53 11.71
CA ARG A 298 -7.91 16.82 11.67
C ARG A 298 -9.13 16.77 10.77
N SER A 299 -10.23 17.43 11.19
CA SER A 299 -11.42 17.67 10.37
C SER A 299 -11.99 19.04 10.76
N GLY A 300 -11.93 20.02 9.86
CA GLY A 300 -12.24 21.41 10.19
C GLY A 300 -11.39 21.95 11.35
N SER A 301 -12.03 22.35 12.47
CA SER A 301 -11.37 22.79 13.71
C SER A 301 -10.98 21.64 14.64
N ASP A 302 -11.56 20.46 14.46
CA ASP A 302 -11.39 19.34 15.37
C ASP A 302 -10.05 18.64 15.15
N ARG A 303 -9.47 18.12 16.25
CA ARG A 303 -8.22 17.39 16.26
C ARG A 303 -8.31 16.25 17.26
N ALA A 304 -7.73 15.09 16.92
CA ALA A 304 -7.62 13.95 17.82
C ALA A 304 -6.39 13.10 17.46
N ILE A 305 -5.72 12.55 18.46
CA ILE A 305 -4.62 11.61 18.24
C ILE A 305 -5.21 10.24 17.92
N ALA A 306 -4.90 9.74 16.74
CA ALA A 306 -5.31 8.40 16.29
C ALA A 306 -4.33 7.32 16.75
N TRP A 307 -3.03 7.64 16.83
CA TRP A 307 -1.99 6.67 17.24
C TRP A 307 -0.78 7.37 17.83
N ASP A 308 -0.15 6.72 18.81
CA ASP A 308 1.12 7.15 19.41
C ASP A 308 2.17 6.04 19.26
N PHE A 309 3.03 6.18 18.25
CA PHE A 309 4.11 5.22 17.95
C PHE A 309 5.20 5.15 19.04
N SER A 310 5.23 6.10 19.98
CA SER A 310 6.13 6.05 21.12
C SER A 310 5.61 5.09 22.21
N GLN A 311 4.32 4.81 22.22
CA GLN A 311 3.66 3.95 23.20
C GLN A 311 3.34 2.56 22.63
N GLN A 312 3.02 2.46 21.36
CA GLN A 312 2.60 1.21 20.75
C GLN A 312 3.07 1.13 19.29
N ALA A 313 3.74 0.04 18.94
CA ALA A 313 4.03 -0.31 17.56
C ALA A 313 2.73 -0.70 16.82
N LEU A 314 2.71 -0.51 15.51
CA LEU A 314 1.63 -0.98 14.64
C LEU A 314 2.01 -2.29 13.95
N ILE A 315 3.10 -2.26 13.15
CA ILE A 315 3.63 -3.43 12.42
C ILE A 315 4.98 -3.91 12.97
N GLY A 316 5.57 -3.16 13.92
CA GLY A 316 6.84 -3.52 14.56
C GLY A 316 8.08 -3.36 13.67
N CYS A 317 7.99 -2.61 12.58
CA CYS A 317 9.08 -2.36 11.63
C CYS A 317 9.75 -0.99 11.83
N GLY A 318 9.25 -0.17 12.75
CA GLY A 318 9.88 1.06 13.19
C GLY A 318 10.89 0.85 14.31
N PRO A 319 11.49 1.93 14.84
CA PRO A 319 12.36 1.87 16.02
C PRO A 319 11.62 1.27 17.21
N SER A 320 12.31 0.46 18.00
CA SER A 320 11.75 -0.18 19.20
C SER A 320 11.08 0.84 20.11
N VAL A 321 9.87 0.52 20.57
CA VAL A 321 9.23 1.25 21.68
C VAL A 321 10.13 1.07 22.91
N SER A 322 10.69 2.16 23.44
CA SER A 322 11.52 2.09 24.65
C SER A 322 10.65 1.61 25.80
N ASN A 323 10.90 0.40 26.31
CA ASN A 323 10.31 -0.11 27.53
C ASN A 323 10.81 0.73 28.71
N THR A 324 10.12 1.84 29.01
CA THR A 324 10.37 2.67 30.20
C THR A 324 9.90 2.00 31.50
N HIS A 325 9.44 0.76 31.48
CA HIS A 325 8.92 0.04 32.64
C HIS A 325 9.90 -0.91 33.32
N GLU A 326 11.14 -1.07 32.85
CA GLU A 326 12.12 -1.97 33.51
C GLU A 326 13.08 -1.29 34.54
N LYS A 327 12.84 -0.06 34.98
CA LYS A 327 13.67 0.61 35.98
C LYS A 327 12.91 0.99 37.25
N ALA A 328 12.04 0.14 37.75
CA ALA A 328 11.35 0.40 39.01
C ALA A 328 11.51 -0.74 40.05
N HIS A 329 12.36 -1.72 39.85
CA HIS A 329 12.72 -2.71 40.89
C HIS A 329 14.13 -3.25 40.64
N ALA A 330 15.14 -2.51 41.09
CA ALA A 330 16.45 -3.02 41.42
C ALA A 330 16.95 -2.29 42.71
#